data_796deb7a889be13e20a04a4d7e521d17
#
_entry.id   796deb7a889be13e20a04a4d7e521d17
#
_cell.length_a   1.000
_cell.length_b   1.000
_cell.length_c   1.000
_cell.angle_alpha   90.00
_cell.angle_beta   90.00
_cell.angle_gamma   90.00
#
_symmetry.space_group_name_H-M   'P 1'
#
loop_
_entity.id
_entity.type
_entity.pdbx_description
1 polymer ?
#
loop_
_entity_poly.entity_id
_entity_poly.type
_entity_poly.pdbx_seq_one_letter_code
_entity_poly.pdbx_strand_id
1 'polypeptide(L)'
;VFNILLQILEEGRLTDAQGRTVDFRNTVIIMTSNVGARDITTTTTLGFSNSGQNGLSDKEIKSRVMHELKNAFRPEFLNRIDEIIVFKSLTEDEIVQIVDLMVAELRERMIAQNMTINLDDAAKRLVAKEGTDTAFGARPLRRAIQRMLEDPLSEQILEGRWTSGSVVDVTVSEDGEELVFSEGTGSIPAPRK
;
A
#
# COMPACT_ATOMS: atom_id res chain seq x y z
N VAL A 1 8.16 27.22 -1.74
CA VAL A 1 7.30 26.21 -2.38
C VAL A 1 5.84 26.66 -2.36
N PHE A 2 5.26 27.09 -1.21
CA PHE A 2 3.83 27.45 -1.11
C PHE A 2 3.42 28.61 -2.04
N ASN A 3 4.23 29.63 -2.19
CA ASN A 3 3.91 30.76 -3.08
C ASN A 3 3.83 30.34 -4.56
N ILE A 4 4.60 29.35 -4.98
CA ILE A 4 4.56 28.78 -6.33
C ILE A 4 3.24 28.03 -6.52
N LEU A 5 2.83 27.22 -5.55
CA LEU A 5 1.58 26.50 -5.60
C LEU A 5 0.37 27.45 -5.59
N LEU A 6 0.41 28.54 -4.80
CA LEU A 6 -0.62 29.56 -4.81
C LEU A 6 -0.75 30.21 -6.19
N GLN A 7 0.36 30.56 -6.83
CA GLN A 7 0.34 31.14 -8.16
C GLN A 7 -0.32 30.18 -9.17
N ILE A 8 0.02 28.89 -9.13
CA ILE A 8 -0.60 27.89 -10.02
C ILE A 8 -2.09 27.76 -9.74
N LEU A 9 -2.50 27.68 -8.46
CA LEU A 9 -3.90 27.50 -8.06
C LEU A 9 -4.77 28.75 -8.31
N GLU A 10 -4.19 29.95 -8.28
CA GLU A 10 -4.91 31.22 -8.49
C GLU A 10 -4.91 31.66 -9.94
N GLU A 11 -3.76 31.63 -10.59
CA GLU A 11 -3.58 32.15 -11.94
C GLU A 11 -3.67 31.08 -13.03
N GLY A 12 -3.63 29.79 -12.65
CA GLY A 12 -3.59 28.66 -13.59
C GLY A 12 -2.30 28.62 -14.42
N ARG A 13 -1.23 29.30 -13.96
CA ARG A 13 0.03 29.39 -14.67
C ARG A 13 1.19 29.55 -13.69
N LEU A 14 2.37 29.15 -14.15
CA LEU A 14 3.62 29.32 -13.42
C LEU A 14 4.61 30.05 -14.32
N THR A 15 5.20 31.14 -13.82
CA THR A 15 6.29 31.85 -14.51
C THR A 15 7.60 31.52 -13.82
N ASP A 16 8.58 31.00 -14.58
CA ASP A 16 9.91 30.69 -14.06
C ASP A 16 10.79 31.94 -13.91
N ALA A 17 11.96 31.77 -13.31
CA ALA A 17 12.91 32.86 -13.10
C ALA A 17 13.44 33.48 -14.40
N GLN A 18 13.24 32.84 -15.55
CA GLN A 18 13.65 33.30 -16.87
C GLN A 18 12.48 33.97 -17.63
N GLY A 19 11.32 34.15 -16.99
CA GLY A 19 10.16 34.77 -17.58
C GLY A 19 9.30 33.84 -18.46
N ARG A 20 9.60 32.54 -18.51
CA ARG A 20 8.81 31.57 -19.29
C ARG A 20 7.57 31.19 -18.50
N THR A 21 6.43 31.20 -19.14
CA THR A 21 5.13 30.86 -18.52
C THR A 21 4.66 29.50 -18.98
N VAL A 22 4.29 28.66 -18.00
CA VAL A 22 3.68 27.33 -18.20
C VAL A 22 2.21 27.41 -17.79
N ASP A 23 1.32 26.90 -18.64
CA ASP A 23 -0.14 26.89 -18.43
C ASP A 23 -0.57 25.62 -17.66
N PHE A 24 -1.29 25.82 -16.55
CA PHE A 24 -1.84 24.76 -15.68
C PHE A 24 -3.37 24.73 -15.67
N ARG A 25 -4.07 25.54 -16.49
CA ARG A 25 -5.53 25.66 -16.47
C ARG A 25 -6.27 24.35 -16.76
N ASN A 26 -5.66 23.45 -17.54
CA ASN A 26 -6.22 22.16 -17.90
C ASN A 26 -5.53 21.00 -17.19
N THR A 27 -5.04 21.19 -15.95
CA THR A 27 -4.35 20.18 -15.18
C THR A 27 -5.09 19.87 -13.88
N VAL A 28 -4.91 18.65 -13.38
CA VAL A 28 -5.27 18.25 -12.02
C VAL A 28 -4.01 18.24 -11.18
N ILE A 29 -4.02 18.97 -10.07
CA ILE A 29 -2.90 19.03 -9.14
C ILE A 29 -3.23 18.14 -7.95
N ILE A 30 -2.42 17.11 -7.74
CA ILE A 30 -2.55 16.19 -6.61
C ILE A 30 -1.36 16.40 -5.67
N MET A 31 -1.66 16.70 -4.43
CA MET A 31 -0.65 16.90 -3.38
C MET A 31 -0.83 15.84 -2.30
N THR A 32 0.27 15.24 -1.84
CA THR A 32 0.26 14.28 -0.75
C THR A 32 1.03 14.80 0.45
N SER A 33 0.53 14.55 1.65
CA SER A 33 1.17 14.95 2.91
C SER A 33 0.90 13.92 3.99
N ASN A 34 1.76 13.85 5.00
CA ASN A 34 1.59 13.05 6.19
C ASN A 34 1.25 13.90 7.43
N VAL A 35 0.74 15.11 7.24
CA VAL A 35 0.29 15.98 8.34
C VAL A 35 -0.79 15.27 9.16
N GLY A 36 -0.68 15.32 10.48
CA GLY A 36 -1.61 14.67 11.40
C GLY A 36 -1.38 13.17 11.64
N ALA A 37 -0.50 12.51 10.88
CA ALA A 37 -0.25 11.08 11.05
C ALA A 37 0.33 10.73 12.43
N ARG A 38 1.16 11.59 13.02
CA ARG A 38 1.77 11.38 14.35
C ARG A 38 0.71 11.39 15.47
N ASP A 39 -0.25 12.29 15.40
CA ASP A 39 -1.27 12.44 16.46
C ASP A 39 -2.29 11.31 16.45
N ILE A 40 -2.55 10.73 15.29
CA ILE A 40 -3.39 9.53 15.15
C ILE A 40 -2.69 8.32 15.76
N THR A 41 -1.39 8.14 15.51
CA THR A 41 -0.60 6.99 16.01
C THR A 41 -0.38 7.07 17.52
N THR A 42 -0.11 8.26 18.07
CA THR A 42 0.19 8.45 19.50
C THR A 42 -1.04 8.22 20.38
N THR A 43 -2.23 8.49 19.88
CA THR A 43 -3.48 8.28 20.64
C THR A 43 -3.85 6.79 20.75
N THR A 44 -3.39 5.95 19.82
CA THR A 44 -3.59 4.51 19.87
C THR A 44 -2.66 3.84 20.90
N THR A 45 -1.53 4.48 21.26
CA THR A 45 -0.51 3.94 22.18
C THR A 45 -0.70 4.37 23.63
N LEU A 46 -1.45 5.44 23.92
CA LEU A 46 -1.77 5.85 25.29
C LEU A 46 -2.99 5.07 25.76
N GLY A 47 -2.71 3.84 26.20
CA GLY A 47 -3.67 2.86 26.65
C GLY A 47 -4.66 3.35 27.70
N PHE A 48 -5.91 3.18 27.36
CA PHE A 48 -6.96 2.65 28.22
C PHE A 48 -7.78 1.69 27.37
N SER A 49 -7.17 0.54 27.07
CA SER A 49 -7.87 -0.59 26.48
C SER A 49 -8.50 -1.40 27.60
N ASN A 50 -9.75 -1.08 27.94
CA ASN A 50 -10.66 -2.11 28.40
C ASN A 50 -11.93 -2.00 27.57
N SER A 51 -12.29 -3.12 26.96
CA SER A 51 -13.48 -3.38 26.17
C SER A 51 -13.46 -2.88 24.71
N GLY A 52 -13.53 -3.83 23.80
CA GLY A 52 -13.79 -3.84 22.38
C GLY A 52 -14.40 -2.59 21.74
N GLN A 53 -13.89 -2.22 20.55
CA GLN A 53 -14.51 -1.28 19.61
C GLN A 53 -14.46 0.22 19.96
N ASN A 54 -13.31 0.81 20.30
CA ASN A 54 -13.21 2.27 20.27
C ASN A 54 -11.88 2.74 19.68
N GLY A 55 -11.62 2.44 18.41
CA GLY A 55 -10.82 3.29 17.56
C GLY A 55 -11.54 4.63 17.36
N LEU A 56 -10.81 5.74 17.22
CA LEU A 56 -11.39 7.04 16.86
C LEU A 56 -12.30 6.87 15.65
N SER A 57 -13.50 7.43 15.72
CA SER A 57 -14.41 7.40 14.57
C SER A 57 -13.78 8.16 13.40
N ASP A 58 -14.14 7.78 12.17
CA ASP A 58 -13.68 8.45 10.96
C ASP A 58 -13.86 9.97 10.99
N LYS A 59 -14.93 10.43 11.64
CA LYS A 59 -15.22 11.86 11.84
C LYS A 59 -14.21 12.53 12.78
N GLU A 60 -13.78 11.85 13.84
CA GLU A 60 -12.79 12.37 14.78
C GLU A 60 -11.40 12.41 14.14
N ILE A 61 -11.03 11.38 13.39
CA ILE A 61 -9.78 11.34 12.60
C ILE A 61 -9.77 12.52 11.62
N LYS A 62 -10.83 12.67 10.84
CA LYS A 62 -10.94 13.77 9.87
C LYS A 62 -10.88 15.14 10.54
N SER A 63 -11.54 15.32 11.70
CA SER A 63 -11.53 16.57 12.44
C SER A 63 -10.12 16.92 12.93
N ARG A 64 -9.38 15.96 13.49
CA ARG A 64 -7.99 16.15 13.93
C ARG A 64 -7.06 16.49 12.79
N VAL A 65 -7.11 15.73 11.69
CA VAL A 65 -6.31 16.01 10.50
C VAL A 65 -6.61 17.40 9.96
N MET A 66 -7.88 17.81 9.92
CA MET A 66 -8.27 19.17 9.47
C MET A 66 -7.75 20.26 10.41
N HIS A 67 -7.68 19.98 11.72
CA HIS A 67 -7.07 20.90 12.68
C HIS A 67 -5.57 21.07 12.42
N GLU A 68 -4.86 19.96 12.27
CA GLU A 68 -3.42 19.98 11.96
C GLU A 68 -3.09 20.62 10.62
N LEU A 69 -3.93 20.41 9.60
CA LEU A 69 -3.80 21.09 8.31
C LEU A 69 -3.91 22.62 8.45
N LYS A 70 -4.86 23.10 9.29
CA LYS A 70 -5.00 24.54 9.55
C LYS A 70 -3.80 25.14 10.30
N ASN A 71 -3.10 24.34 11.11
CA ASN A 71 -1.89 24.75 11.79
C ASN A 71 -0.67 24.72 10.86
N ALA A 72 -0.63 23.77 9.92
CA ALA A 72 0.52 23.57 9.03
C ALA A 72 0.49 24.47 7.77
N PHE A 73 -0.69 24.83 7.30
CA PHE A 73 -0.90 25.56 6.06
C PHE A 73 -1.66 26.86 6.28
N ARG A 74 -1.30 27.87 5.50
CA ARG A 74 -1.99 29.17 5.55
C ARG A 74 -3.42 29.05 5.05
N PRO A 75 -4.38 29.82 5.63
CA PRO A 75 -5.78 29.76 5.24
C PRO A 75 -6.02 30.04 3.74
N GLU A 76 -5.29 30.98 3.16
CA GLU A 76 -5.37 31.31 1.74
C GLU A 76 -5.04 30.11 0.83
N PHE A 77 -4.09 29.24 1.27
CA PHE A 77 -3.75 28.03 0.54
C PHE A 77 -4.84 26.97 0.66
N LEU A 78 -5.33 26.73 1.88
CA LEU A 78 -6.39 25.73 2.11
C LEU A 78 -7.69 26.07 1.39
N ASN A 79 -8.02 27.37 1.25
CA ASN A 79 -9.20 27.84 0.53
C ASN A 79 -9.14 27.63 -1.00
N ARG A 80 -7.97 27.28 -1.54
CA ARG A 80 -7.78 26.98 -2.97
C ARG A 80 -7.74 25.49 -3.28
N ILE A 81 -7.84 24.65 -2.25
CA ILE A 81 -7.92 23.18 -2.41
C ILE A 81 -9.38 22.82 -2.57
N ASP A 82 -9.73 22.20 -3.69
CA ASP A 82 -11.11 21.78 -3.99
C ASP A 82 -11.55 20.64 -3.08
N GLU A 83 -10.65 19.66 -2.82
CA GLU A 83 -10.98 18.48 -2.03
C GLU A 83 -9.80 18.01 -1.18
N ILE A 84 -10.09 17.64 0.07
CA ILE A 84 -9.13 17.04 1.00
C ILE A 84 -9.58 15.63 1.32
N ILE A 85 -8.81 14.65 0.85
CA ILE A 85 -9.04 13.23 1.09
C ILE A 85 -8.16 12.77 2.24
N VAL A 86 -8.78 12.28 3.31
CA VAL A 86 -8.08 11.67 4.44
C VAL A 86 -8.12 10.16 4.28
N PHE A 87 -6.95 9.54 4.09
CA PHE A 87 -6.82 8.10 4.05
C PHE A 87 -6.93 7.50 5.45
N LYS A 88 -7.69 6.43 5.56
CA LYS A 88 -7.88 5.67 6.80
C LYS A 88 -6.74 4.64 6.97
N SER A 89 -6.60 4.14 8.19
CA SER A 89 -5.81 2.94 8.43
C SER A 89 -6.44 1.75 7.71
N LEU A 90 -5.60 0.89 7.14
CA LEU A 90 -6.06 -0.32 6.47
C LEU A 90 -6.54 -1.35 7.49
N THR A 91 -7.63 -2.03 7.18
CA THR A 91 -8.08 -3.22 7.89
C THR A 91 -7.25 -4.44 7.47
N GLU A 92 -7.29 -5.51 8.25
CA GLU A 92 -6.61 -6.76 7.92
C GLU A 92 -7.07 -7.32 6.55
N ASP A 93 -8.35 -7.30 6.28
CA ASP A 93 -8.90 -7.77 5.00
C ASP A 93 -8.47 -6.89 3.81
N GLU A 94 -8.34 -5.58 3.99
CA GLU A 94 -7.78 -4.68 2.96
C GLU A 94 -6.29 -4.95 2.72
N ILE A 95 -5.53 -5.29 3.77
CA ILE A 95 -4.13 -5.69 3.63
C ILE A 95 -4.01 -7.00 2.86
N VAL A 96 -4.87 -7.98 3.13
CA VAL A 96 -4.93 -9.24 2.38
C VAL A 96 -5.24 -8.98 0.89
N GLN A 97 -6.13 -8.05 0.57
CA GLN A 97 -6.37 -7.65 -0.82
C GLN A 97 -5.13 -7.02 -1.49
N ILE A 98 -4.34 -6.26 -0.73
CA ILE A 98 -3.07 -5.73 -1.23
C ILE A 98 -2.07 -6.86 -1.50
N VAL A 99 -2.01 -7.88 -0.61
CA VAL A 99 -1.21 -9.09 -0.85
C VAL A 99 -1.64 -9.75 -2.16
N ASP A 100 -2.94 -9.92 -2.40
CA ASP A 100 -3.46 -10.50 -3.65
C ASP A 100 -3.01 -9.72 -4.90
N LEU A 101 -3.05 -8.39 -4.86
CA LEU A 101 -2.58 -7.56 -5.96
C LEU A 101 -1.07 -7.74 -6.23
N MET A 102 -0.26 -7.79 -5.17
CA MET A 102 1.18 -7.95 -5.30
C MET A 102 1.58 -9.37 -5.73
N VAL A 103 0.86 -10.39 -5.26
CA VAL A 103 1.02 -11.78 -5.71
C VAL A 103 0.58 -11.94 -7.16
N ALA A 104 -0.43 -11.20 -7.62
CA ALA A 104 -0.81 -11.18 -9.02
C ALA A 104 0.33 -10.67 -9.93
N GLU A 105 1.09 -9.65 -9.51
CA GLU A 105 2.29 -9.18 -10.22
C GLU A 105 3.37 -10.28 -10.31
N LEU A 106 3.59 -11.03 -9.21
CA LEU A 106 4.50 -12.17 -9.21
C LEU A 106 4.02 -13.27 -10.14
N ARG A 107 2.71 -13.59 -10.10
CA ARG A 107 2.09 -14.60 -10.97
C ARG A 107 2.25 -14.27 -12.45
N GLU A 108 2.06 -13.02 -12.86
CA GLU A 108 2.27 -12.59 -14.26
C GLU A 108 3.72 -12.82 -14.72
N ARG A 109 4.70 -12.57 -13.86
CA ARG A 109 6.12 -12.85 -14.16
C ARG A 109 6.39 -14.36 -14.30
N MET A 110 5.76 -15.19 -13.48
CA MET A 110 5.87 -16.65 -13.56
C MET A 110 5.19 -17.21 -14.81
N ILE A 111 4.03 -16.68 -15.18
CA ILE A 111 3.29 -17.08 -16.40
C ILE A 111 4.14 -16.83 -17.64
N ALA A 112 4.93 -15.75 -17.70
CA ALA A 112 5.88 -15.49 -18.78
C ALA A 112 6.96 -16.59 -18.92
N GLN A 113 7.21 -17.37 -17.85
CA GLN A 113 8.12 -18.52 -17.83
C GLN A 113 7.37 -19.87 -17.87
N ASN A 114 6.08 -19.84 -18.21
CA ASN A 114 5.18 -21.00 -18.22
C ASN A 114 5.10 -21.71 -16.85
N MET A 115 5.01 -20.93 -15.79
CA MET A 115 4.77 -21.39 -14.40
C MET A 115 3.67 -20.56 -13.76
N THR A 116 3.10 -21.00 -12.65
CA THR A 116 2.14 -20.20 -11.87
C THR A 116 2.24 -20.49 -10.38
N ILE A 117 1.73 -19.56 -9.56
CA ILE A 117 1.70 -19.68 -8.11
C ILE A 117 0.29 -19.38 -7.58
N ASN A 118 -0.17 -20.15 -6.61
CA ASN A 118 -1.41 -19.96 -5.90
C ASN A 118 -1.11 -19.90 -4.40
N LEU A 119 -1.74 -18.97 -3.71
CA LEU A 119 -1.71 -18.88 -2.26
C LEU A 119 -3.09 -19.18 -1.71
N ASP A 120 -3.17 -19.99 -0.67
CA ASP A 120 -4.40 -20.12 0.10
C ASP A 120 -4.63 -18.90 1.00
N ASP A 121 -5.80 -18.80 1.61
CA ASP A 121 -6.15 -17.65 2.45
C ASP A 121 -5.31 -17.57 3.73
N ALA A 122 -4.86 -18.72 4.27
CA ALA A 122 -3.99 -18.77 5.43
C ALA A 122 -2.61 -18.20 5.11
N ALA A 123 -2.03 -18.60 3.96
CA ALA A 123 -0.74 -18.07 3.49
C ALA A 123 -0.81 -16.55 3.23
N LYS A 124 -1.89 -16.06 2.62
CA LYS A 124 -2.09 -14.61 2.42
C LYS A 124 -2.15 -13.85 3.73
N ARG A 125 -2.88 -14.36 4.73
CA ARG A 125 -2.98 -13.75 6.07
C ARG A 125 -1.65 -13.78 6.80
N LEU A 126 -0.86 -14.85 6.67
CA LEU A 126 0.48 -14.91 7.24
C LEU A 126 1.39 -13.85 6.63
N VAL A 127 1.42 -13.72 5.30
CA VAL A 127 2.17 -12.66 4.59
C VAL A 127 1.70 -11.27 5.01
N ALA A 128 0.38 -11.07 5.13
CA ALA A 128 -0.21 -9.80 5.57
C ALA A 128 0.25 -9.45 7.00
N LYS A 129 0.23 -10.42 7.92
CA LYS A 129 0.67 -10.25 9.31
C LYS A 129 2.14 -9.87 9.40
N GLU A 130 3.01 -10.61 8.71
CA GLU A 130 4.45 -10.36 8.68
C GLU A 130 4.85 -9.08 7.92
N GLY A 131 4.01 -8.66 6.98
CA GLY A 131 4.21 -7.47 6.16
C GLY A 131 3.56 -6.20 6.71
N THR A 132 2.95 -6.26 7.89
CA THR A 132 2.28 -5.10 8.49
C THR A 132 2.99 -4.67 9.77
N ASP A 133 3.19 -3.37 9.89
CA ASP A 133 3.76 -2.74 11.08
C ASP A 133 2.82 -1.65 11.58
N THR A 134 2.65 -1.56 12.90
CA THR A 134 1.75 -0.56 13.53
C THR A 134 2.15 0.88 13.24
N ALA A 135 3.45 1.14 13.03
CA ALA A 135 3.97 2.48 12.75
C ALA A 135 4.04 2.79 11.26
N PHE A 136 4.30 1.78 10.41
CA PHE A 136 4.57 1.94 8.98
C PHE A 136 3.43 1.42 8.08
N GLY A 137 2.39 0.81 8.67
CA GLY A 137 1.26 0.23 7.94
C GLY A 137 1.69 -0.89 7.00
N ALA A 138 1.19 -0.88 5.76
CA ALA A 138 1.48 -1.90 4.74
C ALA A 138 2.80 -1.66 3.96
N ARG A 139 3.61 -0.65 4.30
CA ARG A 139 4.88 -0.39 3.60
C ARG A 139 5.88 -1.55 3.63
N PRO A 140 6.02 -2.30 4.74
CA PRO A 140 6.92 -3.46 4.78
C PRO A 140 6.43 -4.66 3.96
N LEU A 141 5.17 -4.64 3.49
CA LEU A 141 4.54 -5.78 2.81
C LEU A 141 5.32 -6.25 1.57
N ARG A 142 5.86 -5.31 0.77
CA ARG A 142 6.70 -5.67 -0.39
C ARG A 142 7.93 -6.47 0.01
N ARG A 143 8.57 -6.09 1.12
CA ARG A 143 9.75 -6.82 1.65
C ARG A 143 9.35 -8.17 2.22
N ALA A 144 8.17 -8.27 2.85
CA ALA A 144 7.66 -9.54 3.34
C ALA A 144 7.38 -10.51 2.17
N ILE A 145 6.71 -10.04 1.12
CA ILE A 145 6.48 -10.83 -0.10
C ILE A 145 7.79 -11.27 -0.74
N GLN A 146 8.76 -10.36 -0.88
CA GLN A 146 10.08 -10.72 -1.41
C GLN A 146 10.72 -11.82 -0.57
N ARG A 147 10.86 -11.63 0.74
CA ARG A 147 11.52 -12.57 1.64
C ARG A 147 10.79 -13.91 1.77
N MET A 148 9.45 -13.88 1.84
CA MET A 148 8.67 -15.08 2.16
C MET A 148 8.24 -15.87 0.92
N LEU A 149 8.14 -15.21 -0.24
CA LEU A 149 7.67 -15.82 -1.49
C LEU A 149 8.72 -15.78 -2.59
N GLU A 150 9.22 -14.59 -2.98
CA GLU A 150 10.05 -14.45 -4.18
C GLU A 150 11.44 -15.10 -3.99
N ASP A 151 12.10 -14.85 -2.85
CA ASP A 151 13.43 -15.39 -2.59
C ASP A 151 13.42 -16.93 -2.47
N PRO A 152 12.55 -17.57 -1.62
CA PRO A 152 12.49 -19.02 -1.53
C PRO A 152 12.06 -19.69 -2.84
N LEU A 153 11.11 -19.07 -3.58
CA LEU A 153 10.68 -19.59 -4.87
C LEU A 153 11.81 -19.57 -5.89
N SER A 154 12.58 -18.47 -5.93
CA SER A 154 13.73 -18.32 -6.84
C SER A 154 14.82 -19.35 -6.55
N GLU A 155 15.10 -19.61 -5.27
CA GLU A 155 16.06 -20.63 -4.84
C GLU A 155 15.62 -22.03 -5.30
N GLN A 156 14.35 -22.40 -5.07
CA GLN A 156 13.79 -23.68 -5.49
C GLN A 156 13.74 -23.85 -7.03
N ILE A 157 13.56 -22.77 -7.78
CA ILE A 157 13.64 -22.78 -9.25
C ILE A 157 15.10 -23.04 -9.69
N LEU A 158 16.09 -22.39 -9.06
CA LEU A 158 17.50 -22.59 -9.37
C LEU A 158 17.97 -24.02 -9.03
N GLU A 159 17.44 -24.62 -7.97
CA GLU A 159 17.66 -26.01 -7.61
C GLU A 159 16.97 -27.02 -8.55
N GLY A 160 16.14 -26.54 -9.48
CA GLY A 160 15.42 -27.37 -10.44
C GLY A 160 14.16 -28.06 -9.87
N ARG A 161 13.70 -27.65 -8.69
CA ARG A 161 12.46 -28.17 -8.09
C ARG A 161 11.24 -27.77 -8.91
N TRP A 162 11.23 -26.52 -9.41
CA TRP A 162 10.19 -26.00 -10.27
C TRP A 162 10.71 -25.73 -11.67
N THR A 163 9.98 -26.22 -12.66
CA THR A 163 10.36 -26.10 -14.09
C THR A 163 9.18 -25.56 -14.91
N SER A 164 9.42 -25.29 -16.20
CA SER A 164 8.33 -24.91 -17.11
C SER A 164 7.20 -25.93 -17.05
N GLY A 165 5.99 -25.47 -16.83
CA GLY A 165 4.79 -26.30 -16.61
C GLY A 165 4.41 -26.48 -15.15
N SER A 166 5.24 -26.05 -14.19
CA SER A 166 4.93 -26.19 -12.76
C SER A 166 3.83 -25.23 -12.30
N VAL A 167 2.92 -25.77 -11.50
CA VAL A 167 1.96 -25.03 -10.69
C VAL A 167 2.41 -25.14 -9.24
N VAL A 168 2.68 -24.02 -8.58
CA VAL A 168 3.17 -23.98 -7.21
C VAL A 168 2.05 -23.54 -6.29
N ASP A 169 1.62 -24.42 -5.39
CA ASP A 169 0.68 -24.08 -4.33
C ASP A 169 1.43 -23.73 -3.05
N VAL A 170 1.04 -22.62 -2.43
CA VAL A 170 1.63 -22.12 -1.19
C VAL A 170 0.60 -22.15 -0.09
N THR A 171 0.92 -22.87 0.96
CA THR A 171 0.12 -23.05 2.16
C THR A 171 0.92 -22.66 3.40
N VAL A 172 0.32 -22.74 4.57
CA VAL A 172 1.00 -22.49 5.85
C VAL A 172 1.38 -23.85 6.48
N SER A 173 2.54 -23.89 7.12
CA SER A 173 2.99 -25.04 7.90
C SER A 173 2.05 -25.39 9.06
N GLU A 174 2.14 -26.59 9.62
CA GLU A 174 1.26 -27.05 10.71
C GLU A 174 1.35 -26.18 11.97
N ASP A 175 2.52 -25.59 12.24
CA ASP A 175 2.72 -24.65 13.34
C ASP A 175 2.23 -23.22 13.04
N GLY A 176 1.87 -22.93 11.80
CA GLY A 176 1.33 -21.62 11.39
C GLY A 176 2.40 -20.53 11.19
N GLU A 177 3.68 -20.85 11.21
CA GLU A 177 4.77 -19.85 11.24
C GLU A 177 5.47 -19.69 9.89
N GLU A 178 5.43 -20.70 9.01
CA GLU A 178 6.18 -20.70 7.75
C GLU A 178 5.28 -20.99 6.54
N LEU A 179 5.74 -20.56 5.36
CA LEU A 179 5.11 -20.90 4.08
C LEU A 179 5.70 -22.20 3.52
N VAL A 180 4.83 -23.09 3.08
CA VAL A 180 5.18 -24.38 2.47
C VAL A 180 4.82 -24.35 0.99
N PHE A 181 5.80 -24.68 0.14
CA PHE A 181 5.64 -24.75 -1.31
C PHE A 181 5.48 -26.20 -1.73
N SER A 182 4.40 -26.50 -2.43
CA SER A 182 4.06 -27.83 -2.92
C SER A 182 3.63 -27.83 -4.37
N GLU A 183 3.65 -28.99 -5.02
CA GLU A 183 3.16 -29.13 -6.38
C GLU A 183 1.64 -29.01 -6.38
N GLY A 184 1.15 -28.02 -7.14
CA GLY A 184 -0.26 -27.73 -7.27
C GLY A 184 -0.90 -28.45 -8.46
N THR A 185 -2.22 -28.56 -8.39
CA THR A 185 -3.03 -29.12 -9.48
C THR A 185 -3.78 -27.98 -10.17
N GLY A 186 -3.55 -27.80 -11.46
CA GLY A 186 -4.25 -26.73 -12.21
C GLY A 186 -3.65 -26.50 -13.59
N SER A 187 -4.21 -25.54 -14.30
CA SER A 187 -3.67 -25.06 -15.57
C SER A 187 -3.04 -23.69 -15.41
N ILE A 188 -1.94 -23.48 -16.11
CA ILE A 188 -1.28 -22.16 -16.15
C ILE A 188 -2.14 -21.24 -17.01
N PRO A 189 -2.56 -20.06 -16.49
CA PRO A 189 -3.33 -19.10 -17.27
C PRO A 189 -2.55 -18.61 -18.49
N ALA A 190 -3.25 -18.24 -19.55
CA ALA A 190 -2.60 -17.57 -20.68
C ALA A 190 -2.09 -16.18 -20.24
N PRO A 191 -0.92 -15.74 -20.74
CA PRO A 191 -0.39 -14.41 -20.45
C PRO A 191 -1.37 -13.33 -20.91
N ARG A 192 -1.58 -12.32 -20.08
CA ARG A 192 -2.39 -11.15 -20.44
C ARG A 192 -1.67 -10.36 -21.54
N LYS A 193 -2.42 -10.02 -22.58
CA LYS A 193 -1.92 -9.19 -23.70
C LYS A 193 -1.87 -7.73 -23.32
#